data_b17c70724595235e27bb361fc38a7171
#
_entry.id   b17c70724595235e27bb361fc38a7171
#
_cell.length_a   1.000
_cell.length_b   1.000
_cell.length_c   1.000
_cell.angle_alpha   90.00
_cell.angle_beta   90.00
_cell.angle_gamma   90.00
#
_symmetry.space_group_name_H-M   'P 1'
#
loop_
_entity.id
_entity.type
_entity.pdbx_description
1 polymer ?
#
loop_
_entity_poly.entity_id
_entity_poly.type
_entity_poly.pdbx_seq_one_letter_code
_entity_poly.pdbx_strand_id
1 'polypeptide(L)'
;MRAKPFDLVIAMPGGDISETFDGAALIKAEFPAVPFVVLTPFSKEVSRRIEKQDMSCIDYVFSWLGNMDLLLAIIKLLEDKLNENDISDVGIRMIMLVEDSVRFYSSILPHLYKFLLKQSRLFSTEALNQHEQMLRMRGRPKVMLARNYEEA
;
A
#
# COMPACT_ATOMS: atom_id res chain seq x y z
N MET A 1 -13.83 -0.68 -23.79
CA MET A 1 -13.31 -0.65 -22.40
C MET A 1 -13.93 0.52 -21.68
N ARG A 2 -14.68 0.29 -20.61
CA ARG A 2 -15.07 1.41 -19.72
C ARG A 2 -13.79 1.93 -19.05
N ALA A 3 -13.59 3.25 -19.07
CA ALA A 3 -12.51 3.87 -18.32
C ALA A 3 -12.77 3.64 -16.81
N LYS A 4 -11.77 3.17 -16.07
CA LYS A 4 -11.92 3.01 -14.62
C LYS A 4 -12.16 4.39 -13.99
N PRO A 5 -13.19 4.54 -13.14
CA PRO A 5 -13.54 5.83 -12.55
C PRO A 5 -12.62 6.22 -11.38
N PHE A 6 -11.79 5.29 -10.88
CA PHE A 6 -10.93 5.46 -9.71
C PHE A 6 -9.69 4.55 -9.81
N ASP A 7 -8.61 4.93 -9.13
CA ASP A 7 -7.32 4.22 -9.12
C ASP A 7 -7.10 3.38 -7.85
N LEU A 8 -7.90 3.59 -6.81
CA LEU A 8 -7.80 2.93 -5.52
C LEU A 8 -9.15 2.99 -4.81
N VAL A 9 -9.54 1.91 -4.16
CA VAL A 9 -10.65 1.87 -3.21
C VAL A 9 -10.12 1.66 -1.81
N ILE A 10 -10.51 2.53 -0.87
CA ILE A 10 -10.25 2.37 0.55
C ILE A 10 -11.58 2.25 1.26
N ALA A 11 -11.85 1.11 1.88
CA ALA A 11 -13.06 0.85 2.63
C ALA A 11 -12.77 0.77 4.13
N MET A 12 -13.65 1.38 4.91
CA MET A 12 -13.66 1.24 6.37
C MET A 12 -14.92 0.47 6.76
N PRO A 13 -14.78 -0.80 7.19
CA PRO A 13 -15.93 -1.60 7.61
C PRO A 13 -16.68 -0.93 8.76
N GLY A 14 -18.00 -0.87 8.65
CA GLY A 14 -18.90 -0.46 9.72
C GLY A 14 -19.16 -1.62 10.69
N GLY A 15 -20.43 -1.82 11.06
CA GLY A 15 -20.82 -2.91 11.98
C GLY A 15 -20.68 -4.31 11.40
N ASP A 16 -20.98 -4.49 10.10
CA ASP A 16 -20.83 -5.77 9.41
C ASP A 16 -19.70 -5.75 8.39
N ILE A 17 -18.69 -6.56 8.67
CA ILE A 17 -17.53 -6.72 7.80
C ILE A 17 -17.89 -7.44 6.49
N SER A 18 -18.89 -8.34 6.49
CA SER A 18 -19.26 -9.14 5.32
C SER A 18 -19.70 -8.26 4.15
N GLU A 19 -20.44 -7.19 4.41
CA GLU A 19 -20.85 -6.23 3.38
C GLU A 19 -19.68 -5.58 2.66
N THR A 20 -18.57 -5.35 3.37
CA THR A 20 -17.35 -4.77 2.77
C THR A 20 -16.68 -5.78 1.84
N PHE A 21 -16.67 -7.07 2.18
CA PHE A 21 -16.10 -8.13 1.34
C PHE A 21 -16.97 -8.39 0.09
N ASP A 22 -18.30 -8.40 0.25
CA ASP A 22 -19.22 -8.53 -0.88
C ASP A 22 -19.05 -7.33 -1.84
N GLY A 23 -18.93 -6.12 -1.30
CA GLY A 23 -18.63 -4.92 -2.08
C GLY A 23 -17.28 -5.00 -2.82
N ALA A 24 -16.25 -5.54 -2.15
CA ALA A 24 -14.96 -5.75 -2.78
C ALA A 24 -15.05 -6.73 -3.95
N ALA A 25 -15.78 -7.84 -3.79
CA ALA A 25 -15.98 -8.83 -4.84
C ALA A 25 -16.69 -8.22 -6.07
N LEU A 26 -17.74 -7.42 -5.86
CA LEU A 26 -18.43 -6.71 -6.94
C LEU A 26 -17.52 -5.74 -7.69
N ILE A 27 -16.72 -4.95 -6.96
CA ILE A 27 -15.78 -4.01 -7.57
C ILE A 27 -14.69 -4.74 -8.34
N LYS A 28 -14.11 -5.80 -7.78
CA LYS A 28 -13.07 -6.60 -8.44
C LYS A 28 -13.59 -7.34 -9.67
N ALA A 29 -14.87 -7.75 -9.69
CA ALA A 29 -15.50 -8.35 -10.86
C ALA A 29 -15.58 -7.38 -12.06
N GLU A 30 -15.83 -6.09 -11.81
CA GLU A 30 -15.90 -5.06 -12.86
C GLU A 30 -14.52 -4.42 -13.14
N PHE A 31 -13.70 -4.23 -12.12
CA PHE A 31 -12.40 -3.54 -12.19
C PHE A 31 -11.29 -4.36 -11.49
N PRO A 32 -10.87 -5.52 -12.05
CA PRO A 32 -9.93 -6.44 -11.39
C PRO A 32 -8.57 -5.83 -11.07
N ALA A 33 -8.12 -4.85 -11.86
CA ALA A 33 -6.83 -4.19 -11.67
C ALA A 33 -6.85 -3.05 -10.63
N VAL A 34 -8.02 -2.67 -10.12
CA VAL A 34 -8.10 -1.59 -9.11
C VAL A 34 -7.80 -2.16 -7.74
N PRO A 35 -6.79 -1.65 -7.01
CA PRO A 35 -6.50 -2.09 -5.66
C PRO A 35 -7.66 -1.81 -4.71
N PHE A 36 -7.98 -2.80 -3.86
CA PHE A 36 -8.98 -2.68 -2.81
C PHE A 36 -8.32 -2.84 -1.45
N VAL A 37 -8.35 -1.79 -0.65
CA VAL A 37 -7.71 -1.72 0.67
C VAL A 37 -8.77 -1.59 1.75
N VAL A 38 -8.64 -2.39 2.81
CA VAL A 38 -9.52 -2.32 3.98
C VAL A 38 -8.77 -1.65 5.12
N LEU A 39 -9.38 -0.62 5.73
CA LEU A 39 -8.92 0.00 6.97
C LEU A 39 -9.80 -0.49 8.11
N THR A 40 -9.23 -1.17 9.09
CA THR A 40 -9.97 -1.67 10.25
C THR A 40 -9.56 -0.96 11.53
N PRO A 41 -10.48 -0.70 12.47
CA PRO A 41 -10.08 -0.35 13.80
C PRO A 41 -9.31 -1.54 14.40
N PHE A 42 -8.26 -1.25 15.19
CA PHE A 42 -7.50 -2.30 15.83
C PHE A 42 -8.37 -2.98 16.92
N SER A 43 -8.90 -4.17 16.61
CA SER A 43 -9.47 -5.06 17.62
C SER A 43 -9.11 -6.51 17.29
N LYS A 44 -8.82 -7.30 18.32
CA LYS A 44 -8.54 -8.74 18.17
C LYS A 44 -9.71 -9.50 17.53
N GLU A 45 -10.93 -9.01 17.75
CA GLU A 45 -12.15 -9.62 17.21
C GLU A 45 -12.25 -9.39 15.69
N VAL A 46 -11.97 -8.17 15.23
CA VAL A 46 -11.97 -7.83 13.81
C VAL A 46 -10.87 -8.59 13.08
N SER A 47 -9.66 -8.67 13.63
CA SER A 47 -8.57 -9.45 13.03
C SER A 47 -8.95 -10.92 12.84
N ARG A 48 -9.55 -11.56 13.87
CA ARG A 48 -10.01 -12.95 13.78
C ARG A 48 -11.15 -13.17 12.77
N ARG A 49 -12.01 -12.16 12.56
CA ARG A 49 -13.08 -12.23 11.56
C ARG A 49 -12.49 -12.13 10.15
N ILE A 50 -11.52 -11.24 9.95
CA ILE A 50 -10.82 -11.08 8.68
C ILE A 50 -10.08 -12.37 8.29
N GLU A 51 -9.39 -13.02 9.23
CA GLU A 51 -8.67 -14.29 8.99
C GLU A 51 -9.59 -15.44 8.51
N LYS A 52 -10.90 -15.35 8.78
CA LYS A 52 -11.89 -16.35 8.36
C LYS A 52 -12.59 -16.05 7.06
N GLN A 53 -12.36 -14.88 6.50
CA GLN A 53 -12.98 -14.45 5.24
C GLN A 53 -12.11 -14.79 4.04
N ASP A 54 -12.75 -14.91 2.88
CA ASP A 54 -12.02 -15.00 1.63
C ASP A 54 -11.38 -13.64 1.30
N MET A 55 -10.04 -13.61 1.33
CA MET A 55 -9.25 -12.40 1.09
C MET A 55 -8.92 -12.18 -0.39
N SER A 56 -9.40 -13.04 -1.31
CA SER A 56 -9.03 -13.00 -2.73
C SER A 56 -9.34 -11.68 -3.42
N CYS A 57 -10.37 -10.96 -2.94
CA CYS A 57 -10.80 -9.66 -3.48
C CYS A 57 -10.18 -8.46 -2.77
N ILE A 58 -9.33 -8.67 -1.75
CA ILE A 58 -8.71 -7.60 -0.96
C ILE A 58 -7.20 -7.66 -1.12
N ASP A 59 -6.61 -6.57 -1.61
CA ASP A 59 -5.18 -6.51 -1.82
C ASP A 59 -4.43 -6.31 -0.50
N TYR A 60 -4.92 -5.41 0.37
CA TYR A 60 -4.31 -5.14 1.67
C TYR A 60 -5.35 -4.82 2.75
N VAL A 61 -5.00 -5.16 3.98
CA VAL A 61 -5.71 -4.74 5.19
C VAL A 61 -4.76 -3.92 6.04
N PHE A 62 -5.21 -2.79 6.58
CA PHE A 62 -4.43 -1.97 7.49
C PHE A 62 -5.21 -1.66 8.77
N SER A 63 -4.48 -1.49 9.86
CA SER A 63 -5.04 -1.05 11.14
C SER A 63 -5.08 0.48 11.21
N TRP A 64 -6.28 1.05 11.27
CA TRP A 64 -6.47 2.49 11.39
C TRP A 64 -6.40 2.94 12.85
N LEU A 65 -5.37 3.69 13.18
CA LEU A 65 -5.13 4.24 14.52
C LEU A 65 -5.23 5.79 14.54
N GLY A 66 -5.93 6.38 13.58
CA GLY A 66 -6.07 7.84 13.46
C GLY A 66 -4.84 8.55 12.85
N ASN A 67 -3.88 7.80 12.31
CA ASN A 67 -2.67 8.36 11.71
C ASN A 67 -2.84 8.61 10.21
N MET A 68 -2.94 9.89 9.81
CA MET A 68 -3.08 10.28 8.40
C MET A 68 -1.86 9.90 7.54
N ASP A 69 -0.66 9.78 8.12
CA ASP A 69 0.54 9.35 7.40
C ASP A 69 0.38 7.90 6.85
N LEU A 70 -0.55 7.12 7.42
CA LEU A 70 -0.88 5.79 6.91
C LEU A 70 -1.50 5.83 5.51
N LEU A 71 -2.36 6.81 5.22
CA LEU A 71 -2.94 6.96 3.88
C LEU A 71 -1.86 7.25 2.84
N LEU A 72 -0.90 8.11 3.19
CA LEU A 72 0.25 8.36 2.32
C LEU A 72 1.07 7.08 2.10
N ALA A 73 1.30 6.31 3.17
CA ALA A 73 2.05 5.06 3.09
C ALA A 73 1.35 4.03 2.20
N ILE A 74 0.02 3.91 2.29
CA ILE A 74 -0.79 3.02 1.44
C ILE A 74 -0.64 3.41 -0.04
N ILE A 75 -0.82 4.70 -0.36
CA ILE A 75 -0.68 5.19 -1.74
C ILE A 75 0.72 4.88 -2.26
N LYS A 76 1.76 5.15 -1.48
CA LYS A 76 3.15 4.91 -1.90
C LYS A 76 3.49 3.43 -2.04
N LEU A 77 2.95 2.56 -1.18
CA LEU A 77 3.11 1.12 -1.30
C LEU A 77 2.50 0.59 -2.61
N LEU A 78 1.30 1.07 -2.96
CA LEU A 78 0.64 0.70 -4.20
C LEU A 78 1.36 1.26 -5.43
N GLU A 79 1.84 2.51 -5.37
CA GLU A 79 2.70 3.07 -6.43
C GLU A 79 3.97 2.24 -6.62
N ASP A 80 4.62 1.81 -5.54
CA ASP A 80 5.84 1.01 -5.60
C ASP A 80 5.56 -0.36 -6.24
N LYS A 81 4.44 -1.00 -5.89
CA LYS A 81 4.01 -2.25 -6.51
C LYS A 81 3.68 -2.10 -8.00
N LEU A 82 2.99 -1.03 -8.38
CA LEU A 82 2.68 -0.77 -9.79
C LEU A 82 3.92 -0.49 -10.65
N ASN A 83 5.00 0.00 -10.04
CA ASN A 83 6.26 0.32 -10.69
C ASN A 83 7.36 -0.71 -10.34
N GLU A 84 6.99 -1.94 -10.04
CA GLU A 84 7.93 -3.02 -9.70
C GLU A 84 8.93 -3.28 -10.82
N ASN A 85 8.53 -3.17 -12.08
CA ASN A 85 9.40 -3.34 -13.24
C ASN A 85 10.57 -2.35 -13.26
N ASP A 86 10.42 -1.16 -12.68
CA ASP A 86 11.50 -0.18 -12.57
C ASP A 86 12.71 -0.72 -11.78
N ILE A 87 12.48 -1.71 -10.90
CA ILE A 87 13.54 -2.33 -10.08
C ILE A 87 14.53 -3.08 -10.97
N SER A 88 14.01 -3.89 -11.89
CA SER A 88 14.82 -4.66 -12.84
C SER A 88 15.36 -3.81 -13.99
N ASP A 89 14.54 -2.90 -14.52
CA ASP A 89 14.85 -2.16 -15.75
C ASP A 89 15.80 -0.98 -15.52
N VAL A 90 15.71 -0.34 -14.36
CA VAL A 90 16.49 0.88 -14.03
C VAL A 90 17.50 0.63 -12.89
N GLY A 91 17.46 -0.55 -12.23
CA GLY A 91 18.35 -0.89 -11.13
C GLY A 91 18.03 -0.11 -9.84
N ILE A 92 16.77 0.22 -9.60
CA ILE A 92 16.33 0.90 -8.38
C ILE A 92 16.42 -0.06 -7.19
N ARG A 93 16.90 0.42 -6.06
CA ARG A 93 16.99 -0.37 -4.83
C ARG A 93 15.60 -0.70 -4.29
N MET A 94 15.46 -1.93 -3.78
CA MET A 94 14.25 -2.41 -3.13
C MET A 94 14.49 -2.59 -1.63
N ILE A 95 13.50 -2.25 -0.83
CA ILE A 95 13.40 -2.59 0.59
C ILE A 95 12.23 -3.57 0.70
N MET A 96 12.51 -4.81 1.09
CA MET A 96 11.47 -5.79 1.40
C MET A 96 11.18 -5.74 2.89
N LEU A 97 9.93 -5.43 3.25
CA LEU A 97 9.42 -5.55 4.61
C LEU A 97 8.63 -6.85 4.71
N VAL A 98 9.12 -7.79 5.50
CA VAL A 98 8.44 -9.07 5.78
C VAL A 98 7.79 -8.96 7.15
N GLU A 99 6.47 -8.90 7.20
CA GLU A 99 5.71 -8.76 8.47
C GLU A 99 4.27 -9.25 8.26
N ASP A 100 3.84 -10.22 9.04
CA ASP A 100 2.50 -10.82 8.98
C ASP A 100 1.47 -10.06 9.83
N SER A 101 1.91 -9.32 10.82
CA SER A 101 1.03 -8.57 11.71
C SER A 101 0.52 -7.28 11.08
N VAL A 102 -0.78 -7.22 10.81
CA VAL A 102 -1.49 -6.03 10.32
C VAL A 102 -1.15 -4.80 11.17
N ARG A 103 -1.07 -4.95 12.49
CA ARG A 103 -0.75 -3.87 13.42
C ARG A 103 0.65 -3.33 13.22
N PHE A 104 1.64 -4.24 13.10
CA PHE A 104 3.04 -3.84 13.03
C PHE A 104 3.35 -3.19 11.70
N TYR A 105 2.99 -3.78 10.55
CA TYR A 105 3.28 -3.13 9.28
C TYR A 105 2.48 -1.82 9.09
N SER A 106 1.25 -1.73 9.62
CA SER A 106 0.48 -0.47 9.62
C SER A 106 1.14 0.65 10.43
N SER A 107 1.92 0.29 11.46
CA SER A 107 2.69 1.24 12.26
C SER A 107 4.04 1.59 11.62
N ILE A 108 4.73 0.63 11.04
CA ILE A 108 6.08 0.79 10.48
C ILE A 108 6.06 1.56 9.17
N LEU A 109 5.17 1.20 8.23
CA LEU A 109 5.13 1.76 6.88
C LEU A 109 5.03 3.29 6.84
N PRO A 110 4.19 3.96 7.65
CA PRO A 110 4.15 5.43 7.68
C PRO A 110 5.49 6.06 8.03
N HIS A 111 6.19 5.51 9.02
CA HIS A 111 7.51 6.01 9.44
C HIS A 111 8.57 5.76 8.37
N LEU A 112 8.56 4.57 7.77
CA LEU A 112 9.48 4.20 6.70
C LEU A 112 9.32 5.12 5.48
N TYR A 113 8.10 5.32 4.99
CA TYR A 113 7.85 6.21 3.87
C TYR A 113 8.16 7.67 4.19
N LYS A 114 7.82 8.13 5.37
CA LYS A 114 8.18 9.49 5.81
C LYS A 114 9.69 9.72 5.81
N PHE A 115 10.46 8.72 6.29
CA PHE A 115 11.91 8.75 6.25
C PHE A 115 12.43 8.76 4.81
N LEU A 116 11.99 7.84 3.95
CA LEU A 116 12.42 7.74 2.55
C LEU A 116 12.10 9.01 1.75
N LEU A 117 10.91 9.57 1.92
CA LEU A 117 10.50 10.80 1.24
C LEU A 117 11.33 12.01 1.72
N LYS A 118 11.65 12.07 3.02
CA LYS A 118 12.53 13.11 3.55
C LYS A 118 13.93 13.02 2.96
N GLN A 119 14.51 11.82 2.91
CA GLN A 119 15.82 11.60 2.30
C GLN A 119 15.82 11.96 0.81
N SER A 120 14.81 11.51 0.06
CA SER A 120 14.71 11.83 -1.37
C SER A 120 14.60 13.34 -1.63
N ARG A 121 13.90 14.09 -0.78
CA ARG A 121 13.83 15.55 -0.87
C ARG A 121 15.18 16.22 -0.60
N LEU A 122 15.91 15.77 0.41
CA LEU A 122 17.23 16.31 0.71
C LEU A 122 18.19 16.10 -0.47
N PHE A 123 18.22 14.92 -1.06
CA PHE A 123 19.02 14.66 -2.27
C PHE A 123 18.55 15.43 -3.48
N SER A 124 17.25 15.74 -3.61
CA SER A 124 16.72 16.51 -4.73
C SER A 124 17.03 18.00 -4.64
N THR A 125 17.21 18.56 -3.45
CA THR A 125 17.62 19.98 -3.28
C THR A 125 19.04 20.25 -3.76
N GLU A 126 19.88 19.23 -3.86
CA GLU A 126 21.24 19.32 -4.40
C GLU A 126 21.28 19.21 -5.93
N ALA A 127 20.14 18.97 -6.58
CA ALA A 127 20.06 18.83 -8.03
C ALA A 127 20.08 20.19 -8.73
N LEU A 128 20.85 20.29 -9.82
CA LEU A 128 21.09 21.53 -10.56
C LEU A 128 19.90 21.96 -11.43
N ASN A 129 18.94 21.05 -11.72
CA ASN A 129 17.77 21.33 -12.56
C ASN A 129 16.56 20.44 -12.23
N GLN A 130 15.38 20.84 -12.73
CA GLN A 130 14.12 20.11 -12.48
C GLN A 130 14.11 18.68 -13.02
N HIS A 131 14.78 18.45 -14.15
CA HIS A 131 14.84 17.11 -14.75
C HIS A 131 15.62 16.14 -13.85
N GLU A 132 16.75 16.58 -13.33
CA GLU A 132 17.57 15.81 -12.39
C GLU A 132 16.86 15.57 -11.06
N GLN A 133 16.07 16.55 -10.58
CA GLN A 133 15.22 16.39 -9.42
C GLN A 133 14.19 15.28 -9.61
N MET A 134 13.52 15.24 -10.77
CA MET A 134 12.55 14.20 -11.10
C MET A 134 13.19 12.80 -11.16
N LEU A 135 14.37 12.70 -11.78
CA LEU A 135 15.11 11.43 -11.84
C LEU A 135 15.52 10.94 -10.46
N ARG A 136 16.01 11.83 -9.59
CA ARG A 136 16.37 11.49 -8.21
C ARG A 136 15.17 11.07 -7.36
N MET A 137 14.01 11.70 -7.56
CA MET A 137 12.77 11.30 -6.89
C MET A 137 12.26 9.94 -7.36
N ARG A 138 12.41 9.59 -8.64
CA ARG A 138 12.09 8.26 -9.17
C ARG A 138 13.06 7.19 -8.68
N GLY A 139 14.33 7.56 -8.45
CA GLY A 139 15.38 6.66 -7.97
C GLY A 139 15.34 6.35 -6.46
N ARG A 140 14.30 6.77 -5.74
CA ARG A 140 14.14 6.39 -4.35
C ARG A 140 13.96 4.88 -4.21
N PRO A 141 14.44 4.27 -3.11
CA PRO A 141 14.16 2.87 -2.85
C PRO A 141 12.65 2.59 -2.85
N LYS A 142 12.24 1.53 -3.55
CA LYS A 142 10.87 1.01 -3.53
C LYS A 142 10.68 0.16 -2.30
N VAL A 143 9.46 0.16 -1.74
CA VAL A 143 9.12 -0.71 -0.60
C VAL A 143 8.13 -1.76 -1.07
N MET A 144 8.46 -3.02 -0.81
CA MET A 144 7.58 -4.17 -1.03
C MET A 144 7.21 -4.75 0.33
N LEU A 145 5.92 -5.00 0.54
CA LEU A 145 5.42 -5.67 1.73
C LEU A 145 5.11 -7.12 1.40
N ALA A 146 5.77 -8.04 2.09
CA ALA A 146 5.44 -9.47 2.10
C ALA A 146 4.81 -9.82 3.46
N ARG A 147 3.64 -10.43 3.45
CA ARG A 147 2.87 -10.77 4.65
C ARG A 147 3.15 -12.19 5.15
N ASN A 148 3.85 -12.96 4.35
CA ASN A 148 4.30 -14.31 4.68
C ASN A 148 5.58 -14.63 3.90
N TYR A 149 6.14 -15.80 4.18
CA TYR A 149 7.38 -16.24 3.53
C TYR A 149 7.20 -16.52 2.02
N GLU A 150 6.00 -16.91 1.61
CA GLU A 150 5.70 -17.24 0.20
C GLU A 150 5.59 -15.99 -0.67
N GLU A 151 5.24 -14.84 -0.07
CA GLU A 151 5.20 -13.55 -0.76
C GLU A 151 6.59 -12.87 -0.84
N ALA A 152 7.56 -13.33 -0.06
CA ALA A 152 8.92 -12.76 0.01
C ALA A 152 9.86 -13.41 -0.99
#